data_ec9f1013fd36447e1ad0714fcda6f023
#
_entry.id   ec9f1013fd36447e1ad0714fcda6f023
#
_cell.length_a   1.000
_cell.length_b   1.000
_cell.length_c   1.000
_cell.angle_alpha   90.00
_cell.angle_beta   90.00
_cell.angle_gamma   90.00
#
_symmetry.space_group_name_H-M   'P 1'
#
loop_
_entity.id
_entity.type
_entity.pdbx_description
1 polymer ?
#
loop_
_entity_poly.entity_id
_entity_poly.type
_entity_poly.pdbx_seq_one_letter_code
_entity_poly.pdbx_strand_id
1 'polypeptide(L)'
;MGSIALANLMGQDEAQAAKKAPDDATKAFPGLPGLPHFAPKAKRVIYLFMAGAPPQIDLLDYKPTLDKIFDTDLPDTVRMGQRLTTMTSKQKRFPIAPSKYKFTQHGKSGAWFSELLSHTATQADKLAIIKSVHTEAINHDPAITYIQTGNQIPGKPSLGAWLSYGLGSVNE
;
A
#
# COMPACT_ATOMS: atom_id res chain seq x y z
N MET A 1 -24.42 11.53 -10.70
CA MET A 1 -24.35 10.10 -11.11
C MET A 1 -23.82 9.22 -9.97
N GLY A 2 -22.85 9.64 -9.15
CA GLY A 2 -22.32 8.84 -8.03
C GLY A 2 -23.33 8.53 -6.90
N SER A 3 -24.25 9.42 -6.59
CA SER A 3 -25.27 9.23 -5.55
C SER A 3 -26.33 8.17 -5.89
N ILE A 4 -26.66 8.00 -7.16
CA ILE A 4 -27.62 6.97 -7.62
C ILE A 4 -26.97 5.58 -7.60
N ALA A 5 -25.68 5.48 -7.94
CA ALA A 5 -24.94 4.23 -7.85
C ALA A 5 -24.75 3.78 -6.38
N LEU A 6 -24.52 4.73 -5.46
CA LEU A 6 -24.42 4.44 -4.04
C LEU A 6 -25.79 4.01 -3.45
N ALA A 7 -26.88 4.67 -3.82
CA ALA A 7 -28.22 4.30 -3.40
C ALA A 7 -28.65 2.91 -3.92
N ASN A 8 -28.28 2.54 -5.15
CA ASN A 8 -28.53 1.20 -5.70
C ASN A 8 -27.67 0.13 -5.01
N LEU A 9 -26.41 0.42 -4.69
CA LEU A 9 -25.58 -0.49 -3.90
C LEU A 9 -26.13 -0.70 -2.48
N MET A 10 -26.64 0.35 -1.85
CA MET A 10 -27.22 0.28 -0.52
C MET A 10 -28.60 -0.41 -0.52
N GLY A 11 -29.42 -0.24 -1.57
CA GLY A 11 -30.78 -0.79 -1.62
C GLY A 11 -30.87 -2.27 -2.03
N GLN A 12 -29.88 -2.79 -2.75
CA GLN A 12 -29.82 -4.23 -3.09
C GLN A 12 -29.27 -5.10 -1.95
N ASP A 13 -28.50 -4.51 -1.03
CA ASP A 13 -27.91 -5.22 0.09
C ASP A 13 -28.87 -5.38 1.29
N GLU A 14 -29.89 -4.53 1.44
CA GLU A 14 -30.87 -4.67 2.52
C GLU A 14 -31.67 -5.99 2.46
N ALA A 15 -31.90 -6.52 1.28
CA ALA A 15 -32.63 -7.79 1.09
C ALA A 15 -31.76 -9.04 1.40
N GLN A 16 -30.44 -8.95 1.31
CA GLN A 16 -29.51 -10.04 1.63
C GLN A 16 -28.86 -9.93 3.01
N ALA A 17 -28.72 -8.71 3.54
CA ALA A 17 -28.17 -8.43 4.87
C ALA A 17 -29.06 -8.89 6.03
N ALA A 18 -30.36 -9.17 5.77
CA ALA A 18 -31.28 -9.73 6.75
C ALA A 18 -30.96 -11.18 7.17
N LYS A 19 -29.94 -11.82 6.54
CA LYS A 19 -29.42 -13.12 6.98
C LYS A 19 -28.16 -12.95 7.82
N LYS A 20 -28.40 -12.44 9.06
CA LYS A 20 -27.64 -12.78 10.27
C LYS A 20 -26.13 -12.61 10.22
N ALA A 21 -25.65 -11.36 10.35
CA ALA A 21 -24.41 -11.15 11.09
C ALA A 21 -24.66 -11.55 12.57
N PRO A 22 -23.73 -12.25 13.24
CA PRO A 22 -23.88 -12.50 14.66
C PRO A 22 -23.99 -11.15 15.36
N ASP A 23 -25.04 -11.01 16.18
CA ASP A 23 -25.27 -9.87 17.04
C ASP A 23 -24.11 -9.80 18.04
N ASP A 24 -23.04 -9.10 17.66
CA ASP A 24 -21.85 -8.96 18.50
C ASP A 24 -22.11 -7.82 19.49
N ALA A 25 -22.98 -8.12 20.46
CA ALA A 25 -23.36 -7.25 21.56
C ALA A 25 -22.15 -6.77 22.42
N THR A 26 -20.95 -7.24 22.08
CA THR A 26 -19.69 -6.88 22.77
C THR A 26 -19.00 -5.66 22.19
N LYS A 27 -19.48 -5.13 21.05
CA LYS A 27 -18.86 -3.96 20.41
C LYS A 27 -19.43 -2.67 20.97
N ALA A 28 -18.55 -1.78 21.41
CA ALA A 28 -18.93 -0.42 21.82
C ALA A 28 -19.53 0.36 20.64
N PHE A 29 -19.04 0.10 19.42
CA PHE A 29 -19.57 0.64 18.17
C PHE A 29 -19.91 -0.53 17.23
N PRO A 30 -21.18 -0.79 16.92
CA PRO A 30 -21.60 -2.00 16.20
C PRO A 30 -21.22 -2.02 14.71
N GLY A 31 -20.82 -0.87 14.13
CA GLY A 31 -20.54 -0.76 12.71
C GLY A 31 -21.79 -0.59 11.86
N LEU A 32 -21.64 -0.66 10.54
CA LEU A 32 -22.75 -0.51 9.60
C LEU A 32 -23.48 -1.84 9.40
N PRO A 33 -24.84 -1.79 9.28
CA PRO A 33 -25.63 -2.97 8.94
C PRO A 33 -25.17 -3.62 7.61
N GLY A 34 -25.19 -4.94 7.55
CA GLY A 34 -24.84 -5.69 6.34
C GLY A 34 -23.34 -5.89 6.09
N LEU A 35 -22.46 -5.35 6.90
CA LEU A 35 -21.02 -5.59 6.81
C LEU A 35 -20.56 -6.62 7.86
N PRO A 36 -19.53 -7.42 7.51
CA PRO A 36 -18.87 -7.56 6.21
C PRO A 36 -19.68 -8.39 5.21
N HIS A 37 -19.57 -8.09 3.92
CA HIS A 37 -20.27 -8.83 2.86
C HIS A 37 -19.83 -10.30 2.73
N PHE A 38 -18.63 -10.63 3.17
CA PHE A 38 -18.08 -11.98 3.17
C PHE A 38 -17.63 -12.37 4.58
N ALA A 39 -17.74 -13.64 4.90
CA ALA A 39 -17.24 -14.15 6.18
C ALA A 39 -15.76 -13.82 6.38
N PRO A 40 -15.39 -13.06 7.43
CA PRO A 40 -14.01 -12.63 7.65
C PRO A 40 -13.14 -13.84 8.01
N LYS A 41 -12.01 -13.98 7.31
CA LYS A 41 -10.97 -14.96 7.65
C LYS A 41 -9.96 -14.39 8.64
N ALA A 42 -9.64 -13.10 8.54
CA ALA A 42 -8.77 -12.38 9.45
C ALA A 42 -9.59 -11.69 10.54
N LYS A 43 -9.18 -11.84 11.78
CA LYS A 43 -9.81 -11.21 12.95
C LYS A 43 -9.13 -9.90 13.35
N ARG A 44 -7.89 -9.70 12.95
CA ARG A 44 -7.07 -8.55 13.31
C ARG A 44 -6.21 -8.14 12.12
N VAL A 45 -6.01 -6.83 11.98
CA VAL A 45 -5.11 -6.25 10.98
C VAL A 45 -4.10 -5.38 11.73
N ILE A 46 -2.82 -5.60 11.43
CA ILE A 46 -1.73 -4.75 11.91
C ILE A 46 -1.15 -4.04 10.69
N TYR A 47 -1.24 -2.71 10.67
CA TYR A 47 -0.67 -1.89 9.63
C TYR A 47 0.67 -1.34 10.07
N LEU A 48 1.76 -1.91 9.53
CA LEU A 48 3.12 -1.47 9.81
C LEU A 48 3.52 -0.45 8.73
N PHE A 49 3.47 0.80 9.09
CA PHE A 49 3.75 1.90 8.17
C PHE A 49 5.12 2.54 8.49
N MET A 50 5.96 2.60 7.47
CA MET A 50 7.25 3.31 7.55
C MET A 50 7.13 4.62 6.78
N ALA A 51 7.03 5.73 7.52
CA ALA A 51 6.95 7.08 6.95
C ALA A 51 8.20 7.40 6.11
N GLY A 52 8.01 8.04 4.97
CA GLY A 52 9.08 8.37 4.04
C GLY A 52 9.48 7.23 3.11
N ALA A 53 8.93 6.04 3.32
CA ALA A 53 9.11 4.79 2.58
C ALA A 53 10.56 4.28 2.46
N PRO A 54 10.79 2.98 2.64
CA PRO A 54 12.09 2.37 2.37
C PRO A 54 12.35 2.30 0.86
N PRO A 55 13.60 2.42 0.39
CA PRO A 55 13.95 2.34 -1.01
C PRO A 55 13.73 0.91 -1.54
N GLN A 56 12.75 0.71 -2.40
CA GLN A 56 12.39 -0.60 -2.93
C GLN A 56 13.53 -1.31 -3.66
N ILE A 57 14.39 -0.55 -4.37
CA ILE A 57 15.53 -1.11 -5.12
C ILE A 57 16.63 -1.66 -4.21
N ASP A 58 16.70 -1.21 -2.97
CA ASP A 58 17.65 -1.71 -1.98
C ASP A 58 17.10 -2.86 -1.13
N LEU A 59 15.80 -3.14 -1.21
CA LEU A 59 15.14 -4.09 -0.31
C LEU A 59 14.52 -5.30 -1.01
N LEU A 60 13.71 -5.08 -2.04
CA LEU A 60 12.86 -6.13 -2.61
C LEU A 60 12.85 -6.17 -4.14
N ASP A 61 13.27 -5.09 -4.79
CA ASP A 61 13.17 -4.95 -6.24
C ASP A 61 14.55 -5.06 -6.90
N TYR A 62 15.08 -6.28 -6.91
CA TYR A 62 16.41 -6.59 -7.48
C TYR A 62 16.47 -6.30 -8.98
N LYS A 63 17.36 -5.40 -9.38
CA LYS A 63 17.56 -4.94 -10.76
C LYS A 63 19.02 -5.01 -11.19
N PRO A 64 19.54 -6.20 -11.50
CA PRO A 64 20.97 -6.38 -11.82
C PRO A 64 21.42 -5.63 -13.09
N THR A 65 20.50 -5.26 -13.97
CA THR A 65 20.83 -4.47 -15.16
C THR A 65 21.35 -3.09 -14.81
N LEU A 66 20.97 -2.53 -13.65
CA LEU A 66 21.43 -1.20 -13.23
C LEU A 66 22.94 -1.14 -13.02
N ASP A 67 23.58 -2.27 -12.64
CA ASP A 67 25.04 -2.34 -12.51
C ASP A 67 25.75 -2.08 -13.84
N LYS A 68 25.14 -2.55 -14.95
CA LYS A 68 25.72 -2.40 -16.29
C LYS A 68 25.60 -0.99 -16.84
N ILE A 69 24.67 -0.22 -16.34
CA ILE A 69 24.37 1.15 -16.77
C ILE A 69 24.63 2.18 -15.66
N PHE A 70 25.46 1.80 -14.68
CA PHE A 70 25.85 2.69 -13.59
C PHE A 70 26.42 4.01 -14.15
N ASP A 71 26.07 5.12 -13.53
CA ASP A 71 26.45 6.50 -13.87
C ASP A 71 26.09 6.96 -15.29
N THR A 72 25.31 6.17 -16.04
CA THR A 72 24.68 6.71 -17.27
C THR A 72 23.44 7.52 -16.89
N ASP A 73 23.10 8.53 -17.71
CA ASP A 73 21.91 9.33 -17.46
C ASP A 73 20.63 8.54 -17.73
N LEU A 74 19.62 8.77 -16.89
CA LEU A 74 18.29 8.17 -17.05
C LEU A 74 17.72 8.58 -18.42
N PRO A 75 17.38 7.63 -19.31
CA PRO A 75 16.81 7.94 -20.61
C PRO A 75 15.50 8.72 -20.53
N ASP A 76 15.29 9.68 -21.43
CA ASP A 76 14.05 10.44 -21.51
C ASP A 76 12.81 9.56 -21.68
N THR A 77 12.95 8.43 -22.36
CA THR A 77 11.89 7.43 -22.52
C THR A 77 11.44 6.79 -21.22
N VAL A 78 12.32 6.72 -20.22
CA VAL A 78 12.00 6.22 -18.87
C VAL A 78 11.50 7.37 -17.99
N ARG A 79 12.11 8.54 -18.13
CA ARG A 79 11.74 9.74 -17.37
C ARG A 79 10.36 10.28 -17.78
N MET A 80 10.00 10.22 -19.05
CA MET A 80 8.66 10.54 -19.60
C MET A 80 8.11 11.90 -19.15
N GLY A 81 8.97 12.91 -18.96
CA GLY A 81 8.55 14.23 -18.48
C GLY A 81 8.08 14.26 -17.01
N GLN A 82 8.40 13.25 -16.22
CA GLN A 82 8.02 13.17 -14.82
C GLN A 82 8.40 14.45 -14.06
N ARG A 83 7.49 14.95 -13.25
CA ARG A 83 7.71 16.11 -12.39
C ARG A 83 8.86 15.84 -11.41
N LEU A 84 9.79 16.78 -11.34
CA LEU A 84 10.93 16.72 -10.43
C LEU A 84 10.56 17.27 -9.05
N THR A 85 11.18 16.74 -8.01
CA THR A 85 11.12 17.33 -6.68
C THR A 85 11.96 18.61 -6.64
N THR A 86 11.72 19.49 -5.67
CA THR A 86 12.54 20.69 -5.46
C THR A 86 14.02 20.36 -5.22
N MET A 87 14.29 19.20 -4.59
CA MET A 87 15.66 18.74 -4.32
C MET A 87 16.43 18.36 -5.58
N THR A 88 15.74 17.86 -6.60
CA THR A 88 16.36 17.38 -7.84
C THR A 88 16.19 18.33 -9.02
N SER A 89 15.38 19.38 -8.90
CA SER A 89 15.04 20.30 -9.99
C SER A 89 16.23 21.08 -10.56
N LYS A 90 17.30 21.26 -9.76
CA LYS A 90 18.54 21.94 -10.17
C LYS A 90 19.64 20.99 -10.64
N GLN A 91 19.40 19.67 -10.63
CA GLN A 91 20.37 18.71 -11.13
C GLN A 91 20.48 18.77 -12.65
N LYS A 92 21.71 18.80 -13.15
CA LYS A 92 22.00 18.78 -14.58
C LYS A 92 21.94 17.37 -15.17
N ARG A 93 22.16 16.36 -14.33
CA ARG A 93 22.19 14.93 -14.69
C ARG A 93 21.33 14.13 -13.73
N PHE A 94 20.79 13.03 -14.22
CA PHE A 94 20.04 12.05 -13.44
C PHE A 94 20.71 10.68 -13.55
N PRO A 95 21.90 10.52 -12.95
CA PRO A 95 22.66 9.28 -13.08
C PRO A 95 21.96 8.10 -12.42
N ILE A 96 22.02 6.97 -13.09
CA ILE A 96 21.49 5.70 -12.58
C ILE A 96 22.45 5.14 -11.54
N ALA A 97 21.91 4.70 -10.40
CA ALA A 97 22.64 4.04 -9.35
C ALA A 97 21.99 2.69 -9.01
N PRO A 98 22.75 1.58 -9.06
CA PRO A 98 22.29 0.28 -8.59
C PRO A 98 22.27 0.22 -7.07
N SER A 99 21.62 -0.81 -6.53
CA SER A 99 21.72 -1.14 -5.11
C SER A 99 23.15 -1.56 -4.75
N LYS A 100 23.61 -1.16 -3.59
CA LYS A 100 24.93 -1.57 -3.02
C LYS A 100 24.84 -2.88 -2.24
N TYR A 101 23.64 -3.40 -2.02
CA TYR A 101 23.39 -4.56 -1.18
C TYR A 101 23.25 -5.83 -2.01
N LYS A 102 23.59 -6.95 -1.40
CA LYS A 102 23.46 -8.27 -2.01
C LYS A 102 22.03 -8.76 -1.91
N PHE A 103 21.58 -9.45 -2.96
CA PHE A 103 20.26 -10.06 -3.04
C PHE A 103 20.36 -11.57 -3.16
N THR A 104 19.45 -12.26 -2.51
CA THR A 104 19.28 -13.71 -2.59
C THR A 104 17.82 -14.07 -2.76
N GLN A 105 17.57 -15.23 -3.37
CA GLN A 105 16.21 -15.74 -3.53
C GLN A 105 15.80 -16.56 -2.31
N HIS A 106 14.55 -16.38 -1.89
CA HIS A 106 13.97 -17.03 -0.71
C HIS A 106 12.58 -17.57 -1.01
N GLY A 107 12.20 -18.60 -0.25
CA GLY A 107 10.91 -19.26 -0.36
C GLY A 107 10.73 -20.05 -1.65
N LYS A 108 9.58 -20.72 -1.78
CA LYS A 108 9.23 -21.54 -2.94
C LYS A 108 9.00 -20.70 -4.20
N SER A 109 8.57 -19.45 -4.03
CA SER A 109 8.36 -18.50 -5.12
C SER A 109 9.65 -17.93 -5.69
N GLY A 110 10.79 -18.13 -5.01
CA GLY A 110 12.07 -17.53 -5.40
C GLY A 110 12.08 -16.00 -5.30
N ALA A 111 11.35 -15.42 -4.36
CA ALA A 111 11.27 -13.98 -4.17
C ALA A 111 12.65 -13.40 -3.77
N TRP A 112 13.03 -12.29 -4.39
CA TRP A 112 14.29 -11.61 -4.11
C TRP A 112 14.18 -10.76 -2.85
N PHE A 113 15.15 -10.93 -1.95
CA PHE A 113 15.33 -10.12 -0.75
C PHE A 113 16.77 -9.64 -0.65
N SER A 114 16.92 -8.40 -0.22
CA SER A 114 18.20 -7.84 0.16
C SER A 114 18.71 -8.43 1.48
N GLU A 115 20.01 -8.45 1.67
CA GLU A 115 20.65 -8.83 2.95
C GLU A 115 20.18 -7.98 4.13
N LEU A 116 19.67 -6.78 3.89
CA LEU A 116 19.05 -5.92 4.91
C LEU A 116 17.77 -6.51 5.51
N LEU A 117 17.09 -7.38 4.77
CA LEU A 117 15.82 -7.99 5.17
C LEU A 117 15.98 -9.47 5.55
N SER A 118 17.12 -9.86 6.11
CA SER A 118 17.44 -11.26 6.43
C SER A 118 16.37 -11.96 7.27
N HIS A 119 15.79 -11.30 8.25
CA HIS A 119 14.71 -11.85 9.08
C HIS A 119 13.38 -11.93 8.30
N THR A 120 13.04 -10.89 7.54
CA THR A 120 11.82 -10.90 6.70
C THR A 120 11.87 -11.97 5.64
N ALA A 121 13.04 -12.23 5.07
CA ALA A 121 13.28 -13.26 4.07
C ALA A 121 12.94 -14.67 4.56
N THR A 122 13.06 -14.95 5.87
CA THR A 122 12.63 -16.23 6.45
C THR A 122 11.12 -16.47 6.35
N GLN A 123 10.34 -15.44 6.13
CA GLN A 123 8.89 -15.49 5.99
C GLN A 123 8.42 -15.37 4.53
N ALA A 124 9.32 -15.50 3.55
CA ALA A 124 9.04 -15.26 2.13
C ALA A 124 7.78 -15.96 1.63
N ASP A 125 7.56 -17.22 2.02
CA ASP A 125 6.39 -18.02 1.61
C ASP A 125 5.05 -17.54 2.21
N LYS A 126 5.10 -16.62 3.18
CA LYS A 126 3.91 -16.05 3.83
C LYS A 126 3.63 -14.61 3.36
N LEU A 127 4.46 -14.06 2.48
CA LEU A 127 4.39 -12.68 2.04
C LEU A 127 3.89 -12.59 0.60
N ALA A 128 2.98 -11.65 0.35
CA ALA A 128 2.64 -11.18 -0.98
C ALA A 128 3.35 -9.84 -1.21
N ILE A 129 4.30 -9.81 -2.16
CA ILE A 129 5.08 -8.62 -2.48
C ILE A 129 4.51 -7.98 -3.74
N ILE A 130 3.92 -6.79 -3.59
CA ILE A 130 3.31 -6.06 -4.69
C ILE A 130 4.28 -4.96 -5.14
N LYS A 131 4.95 -5.17 -6.29
CA LYS A 131 5.98 -4.26 -6.83
C LYS A 131 5.44 -3.22 -7.82
N SER A 132 4.16 -3.30 -8.17
CA SER A 132 3.52 -2.46 -9.19
C SER A 132 2.65 -1.34 -8.64
N VAL A 133 2.78 -1.04 -7.34
CA VAL A 133 2.05 0.09 -6.73
C VAL A 133 2.61 1.40 -7.25
N HIS A 134 1.73 2.30 -7.69
CA HIS A 134 2.09 3.59 -8.27
C HIS A 134 1.38 4.74 -7.56
N THR A 135 2.04 5.88 -7.50
CA THR A 135 1.46 7.15 -7.05
C THR A 135 2.06 8.32 -7.82
N GLU A 136 1.28 9.37 -8.02
CA GLU A 136 1.75 10.65 -8.57
C GLU A 136 2.31 11.60 -7.49
N ALA A 137 2.22 11.19 -6.22
CA ALA A 137 2.75 11.99 -5.11
C ALA A 137 4.29 11.99 -5.16
N ILE A 138 4.88 13.16 -5.35
CA ILE A 138 6.33 13.32 -5.50
C ILE A 138 7.06 13.65 -4.19
N ASN A 139 6.33 13.96 -3.13
CA ASN A 139 6.86 14.29 -1.80
C ASN A 139 6.25 13.39 -0.73
N HIS A 140 6.93 13.29 0.42
CA HIS A 140 6.51 12.45 1.53
C HIS A 140 5.11 12.80 2.04
N ASP A 141 4.80 14.07 2.33
CA ASP A 141 3.53 14.46 2.93
C ASP A 141 2.31 14.07 2.09
N PRO A 142 2.22 14.41 0.79
CA PRO A 142 1.10 13.96 -0.03
C PRO A 142 1.11 12.44 -0.25
N ALA A 143 2.28 11.78 -0.29
CA ALA A 143 2.36 10.33 -0.42
C ALA A 143 1.88 9.61 0.83
N ILE A 144 2.25 10.08 2.02
CA ILE A 144 1.78 9.55 3.31
C ILE A 144 0.27 9.71 3.43
N THR A 145 -0.24 10.90 3.10
CA THR A 145 -1.67 11.17 3.11
C THR A 145 -2.40 10.24 2.15
N TYR A 146 -1.87 10.07 0.94
CA TYR A 146 -2.46 9.22 -0.08
C TYR A 146 -2.54 7.74 0.33
N ILE A 147 -1.45 7.16 0.83
CA ILE A 147 -1.43 5.73 1.19
C ILE A 147 -2.37 5.43 2.37
N GLN A 148 -2.58 6.39 3.25
CA GLN A 148 -3.44 6.20 4.42
C GLN A 148 -4.91 6.49 4.16
N THR A 149 -5.23 7.38 3.23
CA THR A 149 -6.59 7.90 3.04
C THR A 149 -7.14 7.72 1.63
N GLY A 150 -6.30 7.31 0.66
CA GLY A 150 -6.66 7.25 -0.76
C GLY A 150 -6.71 8.62 -1.44
N ASN A 151 -6.27 9.69 -0.77
CA ASN A 151 -6.27 11.06 -1.32
C ASN A 151 -5.02 11.83 -0.87
N GLN A 152 -4.44 12.66 -1.76
CA GLN A 152 -3.30 13.50 -1.42
C GLN A 152 -3.67 14.73 -0.56
N ILE A 153 -4.97 15.08 -0.53
CA ILE A 153 -5.47 16.22 0.25
C ILE A 153 -5.83 15.73 1.65
N PRO A 154 -5.31 16.38 2.71
CA PRO A 154 -5.63 16.05 4.10
C PRO A 154 -7.12 16.16 4.43
N GLY A 155 -7.54 15.55 5.55
CA GLY A 155 -8.90 15.63 6.07
C GLY A 155 -9.82 14.48 5.64
N LYS A 156 -9.30 13.47 4.93
CA LYS A 156 -10.03 12.23 4.64
C LYS A 156 -9.78 11.17 5.72
N PRO A 157 -10.78 10.31 6.02
CA PRO A 157 -10.60 9.24 6.99
C PRO A 157 -9.51 8.25 6.55
N SER A 158 -8.75 7.75 7.51
CA SER A 158 -7.75 6.70 7.27
C SER A 158 -8.41 5.34 7.07
N LEU A 159 -7.62 4.36 6.58
CA LEU A 159 -8.06 2.96 6.47
C LEU A 159 -8.61 2.44 7.81
N GLY A 160 -7.93 2.72 8.93
CA GLY A 160 -8.39 2.30 10.24
C GLY A 160 -9.70 2.95 10.65
N ALA A 161 -9.91 4.23 10.33
CA ALA A 161 -11.17 4.92 10.58
C ALA A 161 -12.32 4.30 9.77
N TRP A 162 -12.09 3.98 8.49
CA TRP A 162 -13.09 3.29 7.66
C TRP A 162 -13.41 1.88 8.16
N LEU A 163 -12.41 1.13 8.62
CA LEU A 163 -12.64 -0.20 9.20
C LEU A 163 -13.47 -0.13 10.48
N SER A 164 -13.15 0.81 11.38
CA SER A 164 -13.92 1.00 12.61
C SER A 164 -15.35 1.46 12.34
N TYR A 165 -15.52 2.37 11.38
CA TYR A 165 -16.85 2.86 10.98
C TYR A 165 -17.69 1.75 10.35
N GLY A 166 -17.12 0.97 9.41
CA GLY A 166 -17.85 -0.07 8.69
C GLY A 166 -18.08 -1.34 9.50
N LEU A 167 -17.06 -1.81 10.20
CA LEU A 167 -17.08 -3.11 10.90
C LEU A 167 -17.29 -2.99 12.41
N GLY A 168 -17.30 -1.78 12.93
CA GLY A 168 -17.41 -1.54 14.37
C GLY A 168 -16.08 -1.72 15.11
N SER A 169 -16.10 -1.42 16.40
CA SER A 169 -14.96 -1.52 17.31
C SER A 169 -15.37 -2.03 18.67
N VAL A 170 -14.51 -2.81 19.30
CA VAL A 170 -14.64 -3.23 20.70
C VAL A 170 -14.05 -2.19 21.67
N ASN A 171 -13.34 -1.19 21.16
CA ASN A 171 -12.77 -0.10 21.95
C ASN A 171 -13.76 1.06 22.03
N GLU A 172 -13.76 1.71 23.17
CA GLU A 172 -14.49 2.98 23.40
C GLU A 172 -13.76 4.16 22.76
#